data_a959c7229e1fb5847e1eeffe89bc9b1e
#
_entry.id   a959c7229e1fb5847e1eeffe89bc9b1e
#
_cell.length_a   1.000
_cell.length_b   1.000
_cell.length_c   1.000
_cell.angle_alpha   90.00
_cell.angle_beta   90.00
_cell.angle_gamma   90.00
#
_symmetry.space_group_name_H-M   'P 1'
#
loop_
_entity.id
_entity.type
_entity.pdbx_description
1 polymer ?
#
loop_
_entity_poly.entity_id
_entity_poly.type
_entity_poly.pdbx_seq_one_letter_code
_entity_poly.pdbx_strand_id
1 'polypeptide(L)'
;MSIVRMPETKATGSPEFEEIFNEYSRFVYRTAYAVTGRHEDAEDVLQTIFLRLARHEIAPDVLKNPKPYLYRSAVNVSLNVIRSRSREANLRNDAQQVHPETLPVAIFDEELCNRLREAIGQLKPEAAEILLLRYAHNYSDAEIARMLGVSRGAIALKLFRLRARLKKLCARRWEARHETP
;
A
#
# COMPACT_ATOMS: atom_id res chain seq x y z
N MET A 1 -3.38 -0.85 -23.08
CA MET A 1 -3.10 -2.02 -22.20
C MET A 1 -1.64 -2.38 -22.41
N SER A 2 -0.72 -1.70 -21.76
CA SER A 2 0.72 -1.98 -21.90
C SER A 2 1.07 -3.18 -21.02
N ILE A 3 1.56 -4.22 -21.66
CA ILE A 3 2.09 -5.40 -20.99
C ILE A 3 3.44 -4.99 -20.41
N VAL A 4 3.56 -4.99 -19.09
CA VAL A 4 4.83 -4.80 -18.39
C VAL A 4 5.82 -5.86 -18.88
N ARG A 5 6.79 -5.44 -19.68
CA ARG A 5 7.87 -6.31 -20.18
C ARG A 5 8.86 -6.51 -19.04
N MET A 6 8.90 -7.71 -18.48
CA MET A 6 9.91 -8.11 -17.51
C MET A 6 11.31 -8.06 -18.15
N PRO A 7 12.35 -7.58 -17.43
CA PRO A 7 13.72 -7.72 -17.91
C PRO A 7 14.07 -9.22 -17.98
N GLU A 8 14.64 -9.64 -19.11
CA GLU A 8 15.16 -10.98 -19.33
C GLU A 8 16.38 -11.24 -18.42
N THR A 9 16.11 -11.58 -17.17
CA THR A 9 17.13 -12.15 -16.30
C THR A 9 16.91 -13.66 -16.27
N LYS A 10 17.93 -14.43 -16.58
CA LYS A 10 18.00 -15.90 -16.50
C LYS A 10 17.85 -16.40 -15.05
N ALA A 11 16.72 -16.12 -14.43
CA ALA A 11 16.21 -16.84 -13.29
C ALA A 11 14.90 -17.44 -13.78
N THR A 12 14.99 -18.63 -14.33
CA THR A 12 13.85 -19.47 -14.64
C THR A 12 13.03 -19.55 -13.35
N GLY A 13 11.93 -18.83 -13.28
CA GLY A 13 11.01 -18.89 -12.14
C GLY A 13 10.58 -20.34 -12.00
N SER A 14 10.61 -20.88 -10.80
CA SER A 14 10.00 -22.18 -10.56
C SER A 14 8.53 -22.09 -10.99
N PRO A 15 7.91 -23.19 -11.45
CA PRO A 15 6.47 -23.18 -11.79
C PRO A 15 5.61 -22.56 -10.69
N GLU A 16 5.99 -22.75 -9.43
CA GLU A 16 5.36 -22.15 -8.24
C GLU A 16 5.44 -20.62 -8.24
N PHE A 17 6.57 -20.04 -8.71
CA PHE A 17 6.72 -18.59 -8.81
C PHE A 17 5.77 -18.02 -9.87
N GLU A 18 5.66 -18.65 -11.01
CA GLU A 18 4.78 -18.19 -12.10
C GLU A 18 3.30 -18.24 -11.67
N GLU A 19 2.89 -19.30 -10.98
CA GLU A 19 1.54 -19.40 -10.40
C GLU A 19 1.27 -18.27 -9.41
N ILE A 20 2.17 -18.04 -8.45
CA ILE A 20 2.03 -16.98 -7.45
C ILE A 20 2.00 -15.61 -8.13
N PHE A 21 2.86 -15.37 -9.13
CA PHE A 21 2.87 -14.11 -9.86
C PHE A 21 1.54 -13.88 -10.58
N ASN A 22 1.07 -14.86 -11.35
CA ASN A 22 -0.17 -14.75 -12.11
C ASN A 22 -1.40 -14.54 -11.21
N GLU A 23 -1.45 -15.22 -10.07
CA GLU A 23 -2.57 -15.12 -9.13
C GLU A 23 -2.56 -13.82 -8.32
N TYR A 24 -1.37 -13.37 -7.86
CA TYR A 24 -1.29 -12.30 -6.85
C TYR A 24 -0.73 -10.98 -7.37
N SER A 25 -0.16 -10.88 -8.58
CA SER A 25 0.43 -9.63 -9.08
C SER A 25 -0.57 -8.47 -9.07
N ARG A 26 -1.79 -8.71 -9.56
CA ARG A 26 -2.85 -7.70 -9.57
C ARG A 26 -3.27 -7.27 -8.16
N PHE A 27 -3.29 -8.19 -7.22
CA PHE A 27 -3.62 -7.92 -5.82
C PHE A 27 -2.54 -7.07 -5.14
N VAL A 28 -1.27 -7.41 -5.34
CA VAL A 28 -0.12 -6.65 -4.84
C VAL A 28 -0.09 -5.25 -5.43
N TYR A 29 -0.26 -5.14 -6.76
CA TYR A 29 -0.31 -3.85 -7.45
C TYR A 29 -1.41 -2.94 -6.92
N ARG A 30 -2.64 -3.46 -6.79
CA ARG A 30 -3.77 -2.68 -6.25
C ARG A 30 -3.52 -2.20 -4.82
N THR A 31 -2.91 -3.04 -3.99
CA THR A 31 -2.51 -2.67 -2.63
C THR A 31 -1.50 -1.53 -2.65
N ALA A 32 -0.46 -1.66 -3.47
CA ALA A 32 0.60 -0.67 -3.61
C ALA A 32 0.04 0.66 -4.14
N TYR A 33 -0.78 0.62 -5.18
CA TYR A 33 -1.39 1.82 -5.76
C TYR A 33 -2.34 2.53 -4.78
N ALA A 34 -3.13 1.79 -3.99
CA ALA A 34 -3.99 2.39 -2.97
C ALA A 34 -3.20 3.21 -1.93
N VAL A 35 -1.96 2.81 -1.65
CA VAL A 35 -1.07 3.51 -0.70
C VAL A 35 -0.31 4.63 -1.38
N THR A 36 0.38 4.34 -2.50
CA THR A 36 1.32 5.28 -3.14
C THR A 36 0.62 6.34 -3.98
N GLY A 37 -0.52 5.98 -4.61
CA GLY A 37 -1.27 6.81 -5.51
C GLY A 37 -0.61 7.08 -6.86
N ARG A 38 0.52 6.43 -7.17
CA ARG A 38 1.26 6.57 -8.43
C ARG A 38 1.52 5.22 -9.04
N HIS A 39 1.37 5.15 -10.36
CA HIS A 39 1.59 3.90 -11.12
C HIS A 39 3.04 3.43 -11.03
N GLU A 40 4.00 4.32 -11.25
CA GLU A 40 5.42 4.03 -11.18
C GLU A 40 5.82 3.41 -9.83
N ASP A 41 5.41 4.03 -8.72
CA ASP A 41 5.72 3.49 -7.40
C ASP A 41 5.03 2.15 -7.13
N ALA A 42 3.81 1.95 -7.64
CA ALA A 42 3.11 0.68 -7.48
C ALA A 42 3.78 -0.44 -8.29
N GLU A 43 4.32 -0.13 -9.45
CA GLU A 43 5.13 -1.05 -10.26
C GLU A 43 6.46 -1.37 -9.59
N ASP A 44 7.15 -0.39 -9.03
CA ASP A 44 8.40 -0.58 -8.29
C ASP A 44 8.19 -1.46 -7.05
N VAL A 45 7.10 -1.24 -6.33
CA VAL A 45 6.72 -2.08 -5.18
C VAL A 45 6.45 -3.51 -5.63
N LEU A 46 5.69 -3.70 -6.72
CA LEU A 46 5.40 -5.01 -7.30
C LEU A 46 6.70 -5.73 -7.66
N GLN A 47 7.57 -5.08 -8.42
CA GLN A 47 8.85 -5.63 -8.85
C GLN A 47 9.73 -5.99 -7.65
N THR A 48 9.82 -5.09 -6.66
CA THR A 48 10.61 -5.33 -5.44
C THR A 48 10.19 -6.60 -4.71
N ILE A 49 8.88 -6.82 -4.58
CA ILE A 49 8.33 -7.98 -3.85
C ILE A 49 8.58 -9.27 -4.64
N PHE A 50 8.29 -9.26 -5.93
CA PHE A 50 8.44 -10.46 -6.74
C PHE A 50 9.90 -10.80 -7.05
N LEU A 51 10.81 -9.82 -7.09
CA LEU A 51 12.26 -10.08 -7.14
C LEU A 51 12.77 -10.78 -5.86
N ARG A 52 12.28 -10.39 -4.68
CA ARG A 52 12.60 -11.10 -3.43
C ARG A 52 12.07 -12.53 -3.44
N LEU A 53 10.87 -12.72 -3.95
CA LEU A 53 10.29 -14.05 -4.10
C LEU A 53 11.12 -14.92 -5.06
N ALA A 54 11.50 -14.39 -6.22
CA ALA A 54 12.30 -15.08 -7.22
C ALA A 54 13.71 -15.45 -6.72
N ARG A 55 14.29 -14.65 -5.83
CA ARG A 55 15.60 -14.91 -5.22
C ARG A 55 15.56 -15.91 -4.06
N HIS A 56 14.42 -16.54 -3.81
CA HIS A 56 14.24 -17.48 -2.70
C HIS A 56 14.60 -16.90 -1.31
N GLU A 57 14.48 -15.58 -1.16
CA GLU A 57 14.69 -14.89 0.13
C GLU A 57 13.53 -15.11 1.12
N ILE A 58 12.62 -16.02 0.77
CA ILE A 58 11.34 -16.24 1.48
C ILE A 58 11.29 -17.71 1.94
N ALA A 59 10.90 -17.91 3.18
CA ALA A 59 10.80 -19.25 3.74
C ALA A 59 9.76 -20.12 2.98
N PRO A 60 10.03 -21.41 2.76
CA PRO A 60 9.14 -22.32 2.02
C PRO A 60 7.71 -22.39 2.56
N ASP A 61 7.53 -22.21 3.87
CA ASP A 61 6.20 -22.23 4.48
C ASP A 61 5.31 -21.05 4.05
N VAL A 62 5.91 -19.94 3.64
CA VAL A 62 5.20 -18.78 3.11
C VAL A 62 4.62 -19.09 1.73
N LEU A 63 5.29 -19.94 0.95
CA LEU A 63 4.82 -20.31 -0.40
C LEU A 63 3.53 -21.14 -0.35
N LYS A 64 3.27 -21.86 0.75
CA LYS A 64 2.01 -22.61 0.94
C LYS A 64 0.79 -21.70 1.10
N ASN A 65 0.97 -20.48 1.62
CA ASN A 65 -0.08 -19.47 1.72
C ASN A 65 0.53 -18.07 1.53
N PRO A 66 0.85 -17.69 0.29
CA PRO A 66 1.62 -16.47 -0.01
C PRO A 66 0.82 -15.18 0.22
N LYS A 67 -0.50 -15.23 0.18
CA LYS A 67 -1.36 -14.05 0.22
C LYS A 67 -1.13 -13.13 1.42
N PRO A 68 -1.11 -13.59 2.68
CA PRO A 68 -0.84 -12.72 3.84
C PRO A 68 0.55 -12.08 3.79
N TYR A 69 1.55 -12.84 3.35
CA TYR A 69 2.91 -12.35 3.21
C TYR A 69 3.01 -11.26 2.14
N LEU A 70 2.50 -11.55 0.93
CA LEU A 70 2.51 -10.61 -0.19
C LEU A 70 1.77 -9.32 0.15
N TYR A 71 0.66 -9.44 0.86
CA TYR A 71 -0.11 -8.29 1.32
C TYR A 71 0.68 -7.41 2.30
N ARG A 72 1.24 -8.01 3.37
CA ARG A 72 2.08 -7.29 4.34
C ARG A 72 3.29 -6.66 3.68
N SER A 73 3.94 -7.37 2.77
CA SER A 73 5.07 -6.86 2.01
C SER A 73 4.67 -5.66 1.16
N ALA A 74 3.53 -5.72 0.45
CA ALA A 74 3.02 -4.61 -0.34
C ALA A 74 2.76 -3.38 0.51
N VAL A 75 2.07 -3.54 1.66
CA VAL A 75 1.83 -2.43 2.59
C VAL A 75 3.14 -1.84 3.11
N ASN A 76 4.07 -2.67 3.58
CA ASN A 76 5.33 -2.21 4.18
C ASN A 76 6.21 -1.47 3.17
N VAL A 77 6.40 -2.04 1.97
CA VAL A 77 7.21 -1.41 0.92
C VAL A 77 6.58 -0.10 0.47
N SER A 78 5.26 -0.07 0.25
CA SER A 78 4.53 1.14 -0.12
C SER A 78 4.62 2.24 0.94
N LEU A 79 4.48 1.90 2.23
CA LEU A 79 4.66 2.86 3.32
C LEU A 79 6.07 3.44 3.35
N ASN A 80 7.09 2.65 3.05
CA ASN A 80 8.47 3.13 2.97
C ASN A 80 8.64 4.11 1.81
N VAL A 81 8.03 3.84 0.64
CA VAL A 81 8.04 4.74 -0.51
C VAL A 81 7.46 6.11 -0.15
N ILE A 82 6.25 6.16 0.42
CA ILE A 82 5.64 7.47 0.77
C ILE A 82 6.39 8.20 1.88
N ARG A 83 6.98 7.48 2.85
CA ARG A 83 7.81 8.08 3.92
C ARG A 83 9.13 8.64 3.38
N SER A 84 9.76 7.96 2.42
CA SER A 84 10.97 8.46 1.75
C SER A 84 10.66 9.74 1.00
N ARG A 85 9.58 9.74 0.24
CA ARG A 85 9.11 10.91 -0.51
C ARG A 85 8.80 12.11 0.39
N SER A 86 8.11 11.89 1.50
CA SER A 86 7.85 12.96 2.48
C SER A 86 9.13 13.55 3.07
N ARG A 87 10.14 12.72 3.32
CA ARG A 87 11.44 13.18 3.83
C ARG A 87 12.20 14.00 2.78
N GLU A 88 12.22 13.53 1.54
CA GLU A 88 12.88 14.22 0.43
C GLU A 88 12.21 15.57 0.13
N ALA A 89 10.88 15.65 0.13
CA ALA A 89 10.15 16.89 -0.04
C ALA A 89 10.44 17.89 1.09
N ASN A 90 10.53 17.42 2.33
CA ASN A 90 10.88 18.27 3.47
C ASN A 90 12.34 18.79 3.41
N LEU A 91 13.27 18.03 2.82
CA LEU A 91 14.67 18.42 2.68
C LEU A 91 14.89 19.42 1.53
N ARG A 92 14.09 19.35 0.48
CA ARG A 92 14.25 20.20 -0.71
C ARG A 92 13.64 21.59 -0.60
N ASN A 93 12.87 21.88 0.45
CA ASN A 93 12.08 23.12 0.63
C ASN A 93 11.27 23.54 -0.63
N ASP A 94 11.15 22.64 -1.60
CA ASP A 94 10.48 22.88 -2.87
C ASP A 94 9.09 22.26 -2.85
N ALA A 95 8.11 23.13 -2.71
CA ALA A 95 6.70 22.83 -2.93
C ALA A 95 6.43 22.61 -4.44
N GLN A 96 7.16 21.74 -5.10
CA GLN A 96 6.71 21.19 -6.38
C GLN A 96 5.80 20.01 -6.08
N GLN A 97 4.53 20.32 -6.09
CA GLN A 97 3.44 19.32 -6.16
C GLN A 97 3.64 18.54 -7.46
N VAL A 98 4.26 17.37 -7.35
CA VAL A 98 4.26 16.42 -8.45
C VAL A 98 2.84 15.89 -8.54
N HIS A 99 2.11 16.32 -9.54
CA HIS A 99 0.78 15.81 -9.84
C HIS A 99 0.86 14.32 -10.15
N PRO A 100 0.15 13.45 -9.43
CA PRO A 100 0.01 12.06 -9.84
C PRO A 100 -0.83 12.03 -11.12
N GLU A 101 -0.37 11.28 -12.12
CA GLU A 101 -1.21 10.94 -13.27
C GLU A 101 -2.39 10.10 -12.80
N THR A 102 -3.54 10.71 -12.74
CA THR A 102 -4.78 10.09 -12.29
C THR A 102 -5.44 9.33 -13.42
N LEU A 103 -5.72 8.04 -13.18
CA LEU A 103 -6.88 7.42 -13.84
C LEU A 103 -8.12 8.22 -13.43
N PRO A 104 -9.07 8.47 -14.34
CA PRO A 104 -10.25 9.29 -14.06
C PRO A 104 -11.20 8.58 -13.09
N VAL A 105 -10.90 8.68 -11.80
CA VAL A 105 -11.90 8.48 -10.75
C VAL A 105 -12.43 9.87 -10.42
N ALA A 106 -13.31 10.32 -11.26
CA ALA A 106 -13.81 11.69 -11.38
C ALA A 106 -14.78 12.10 -10.26
N ILE A 107 -14.57 11.79 -8.99
CA ILE A 107 -15.50 12.22 -7.93
C ILE A 107 -14.77 12.62 -6.62
N PHE A 108 -13.48 12.37 -6.46
CA PHE A 108 -12.78 12.71 -5.23
C PHE A 108 -11.80 13.86 -5.45
N ASP A 109 -11.85 14.85 -4.56
CA ASP A 109 -10.87 15.91 -4.44
C ASP A 109 -9.47 15.29 -4.30
N GLU A 110 -8.61 15.53 -5.29
CA GLU A 110 -7.24 14.97 -5.35
C GLU A 110 -6.44 15.35 -4.12
N GLU A 111 -6.66 16.56 -3.61
CA GLU A 111 -6.02 17.02 -2.39
C GLU A 111 -6.45 16.19 -1.17
N LEU A 112 -7.72 15.81 -1.09
CA LEU A 112 -8.21 14.91 -0.04
C LEU A 112 -7.57 13.53 -0.15
N CYS A 113 -7.43 13.00 -1.36
CA CYS A 113 -6.75 11.72 -1.60
C CYS A 113 -5.28 11.76 -1.16
N ASN A 114 -4.56 12.84 -1.49
CA ASN A 114 -3.17 13.01 -1.10
C ASN A 114 -3.03 13.15 0.42
N ARG A 115 -3.89 13.93 1.06
CA ARG A 115 -3.94 14.04 2.53
C ARG A 115 -4.19 12.69 3.20
N LEU A 116 -5.08 11.88 2.64
CA LEU A 116 -5.37 10.55 3.16
C LEU A 116 -4.15 9.62 3.03
N ARG A 117 -3.46 9.62 1.88
CA ARG A 117 -2.23 8.83 1.67
C ARG A 117 -1.14 9.21 2.65
N GLU A 118 -0.92 10.50 2.86
CA GLU A 118 0.03 11.01 3.83
C GLU A 118 -0.34 10.62 5.26
N ALA A 119 -1.61 10.70 5.63
CA ALA A 119 -2.10 10.24 6.94
C ALA A 119 -1.90 8.72 7.13
N ILE A 120 -2.13 7.93 6.07
CA ILE A 120 -1.83 6.49 6.07
C ILE A 120 -0.33 6.25 6.28
N GLY A 121 0.53 7.04 5.65
CA GLY A 121 1.99 6.99 5.83
C GLY A 121 2.46 7.16 7.27
N GLN A 122 1.70 7.89 8.09
CA GLN A 122 1.97 8.10 9.53
C GLN A 122 1.45 6.95 10.42
N LEU A 123 0.73 6.00 9.87
CA LEU A 123 0.25 4.85 10.63
C LEU A 123 1.38 3.81 10.82
N LYS A 124 1.24 3.00 11.88
CA LYS A 124 2.03 1.77 11.99
C LYS A 124 1.61 0.80 10.87
N PRO A 125 2.52 -0.05 10.36
CA PRO A 125 2.22 -0.98 9.27
C PRO A 125 0.98 -1.84 9.51
N GLU A 126 0.82 -2.39 10.72
CA GLU A 126 -0.31 -3.25 11.08
C GLU A 126 -1.66 -2.49 11.06
N ALA A 127 -1.61 -1.19 11.34
CA ALA A 127 -2.78 -0.33 11.31
C ALA A 127 -3.18 0.00 9.85
N ALA A 128 -2.20 0.29 9.00
CA ALA A 128 -2.41 0.50 7.57
C ALA A 128 -2.92 -0.79 6.89
N GLU A 129 -2.36 -1.95 7.27
CA GLU A 129 -2.80 -3.27 6.80
C GLU A 129 -4.30 -3.47 7.00
N ILE A 130 -4.79 -3.30 8.21
CA ILE A 130 -6.22 -3.47 8.53
C ILE A 130 -7.10 -2.49 7.75
N LEU A 131 -6.66 -1.25 7.64
CA LEU A 131 -7.39 -0.20 6.94
C LEU A 131 -7.52 -0.52 5.45
N LEU A 132 -6.44 -0.92 4.79
CA LEU A 132 -6.43 -1.24 3.36
C LEU A 132 -7.21 -2.52 3.06
N LEU A 133 -7.12 -3.55 3.91
CA LEU A 133 -7.97 -4.74 3.77
C LEU A 133 -9.45 -4.36 3.79
N ARG A 134 -9.84 -3.47 4.68
CA ARG A 134 -11.24 -3.05 4.82
C ARG A 134 -11.70 -2.20 3.65
N TYR A 135 -10.93 -1.17 3.25
CA TYR A 135 -11.40 -0.12 2.35
C TYR A 135 -10.91 -0.26 0.90
N ALA A 136 -9.70 -0.76 0.68
CA ALA A 136 -9.18 -0.97 -0.68
C ALA A 136 -9.56 -2.35 -1.24
N HIS A 137 -9.73 -3.36 -0.37
CA HIS A 137 -10.05 -4.72 -0.77
C HIS A 137 -11.44 -5.19 -0.36
N ASN A 138 -12.22 -4.39 0.36
CA ASN A 138 -13.59 -4.66 0.79
C ASN A 138 -13.77 -5.95 1.64
N TYR A 139 -12.73 -6.38 2.36
CA TYR A 139 -12.86 -7.50 3.27
C TYR A 139 -13.74 -7.14 4.47
N SER A 140 -14.58 -8.08 4.91
CA SER A 140 -15.35 -7.97 6.14
C SER A 140 -14.43 -8.07 7.38
N ASP A 141 -14.88 -7.54 8.51
CA ASP A 141 -14.14 -7.65 9.77
C ASP A 141 -13.85 -9.11 10.17
N ALA A 142 -14.74 -10.05 9.80
CA ALA A 142 -14.57 -11.47 10.06
C ALA A 142 -13.46 -12.09 9.18
N GLU A 143 -13.37 -11.69 7.91
CA GLU A 143 -12.32 -12.15 7.00
C GLU A 143 -10.96 -11.60 7.40
N ILE A 144 -10.89 -10.31 7.75
CA ILE A 144 -9.68 -9.68 8.26
C ILE A 144 -9.21 -10.38 9.54
N ALA A 145 -10.14 -10.67 10.45
CA ALA A 145 -9.84 -11.36 11.70
C ALA A 145 -9.22 -12.74 11.44
N ARG A 146 -9.78 -13.53 10.51
CA ARG A 146 -9.22 -14.82 10.10
C ARG A 146 -7.84 -14.69 9.47
N MET A 147 -7.64 -13.71 8.56
CA MET A 147 -6.36 -13.49 7.88
C MET A 147 -5.25 -13.11 8.86
N LEU A 148 -5.57 -12.33 9.89
CA LEU A 148 -4.61 -11.80 10.84
C LEU A 148 -4.49 -12.62 12.14
N GLY A 149 -5.30 -13.66 12.30
CA GLY A 149 -5.29 -14.51 13.50
C GLY A 149 -5.77 -13.80 14.78
N VAL A 150 -6.73 -12.87 14.65
CA VAL A 150 -7.27 -12.09 15.78
C VAL A 150 -8.79 -12.20 15.85
N SER A 151 -9.42 -11.73 16.94
CA SER A 151 -10.86 -11.74 17.06
C SER A 151 -11.52 -10.65 16.20
N ARG A 152 -12.77 -10.90 15.74
CA ARG A 152 -13.57 -9.90 15.00
C ARG A 152 -13.78 -8.62 15.82
N GLY A 153 -14.02 -8.74 17.12
CA GLY A 153 -14.17 -7.58 18.00
C GLY A 153 -12.91 -6.73 18.08
N ALA A 154 -11.73 -7.36 18.08
CA ALA A 154 -10.45 -6.64 18.02
C ALA A 154 -10.30 -5.86 16.73
N ILE A 155 -10.70 -6.40 15.58
CA ILE A 155 -10.69 -5.68 14.30
C ILE A 155 -11.64 -4.49 14.32
N ALA A 156 -12.90 -4.68 14.76
CA ALA A 156 -13.89 -3.61 14.86
C ALA A 156 -13.38 -2.44 15.72
N LEU A 157 -12.82 -2.73 16.91
CA LEU A 157 -12.25 -1.73 17.79
C LEU A 157 -11.04 -1.01 17.18
N LYS A 158 -10.15 -1.75 16.52
CA LYS A 158 -9.00 -1.16 15.81
C LYS A 158 -9.47 -0.24 14.69
N LEU A 159 -10.42 -0.64 13.86
CA LEU A 159 -10.99 0.18 12.80
C LEU A 159 -11.66 1.44 13.35
N PHE A 160 -12.41 1.33 14.44
CA PHE A 160 -13.00 2.50 15.10
C PHE A 160 -11.95 3.52 15.52
N ARG A 161 -10.90 3.08 16.22
CA ARG A 161 -9.78 3.96 16.65
C ARG A 161 -9.00 4.54 15.47
N LEU A 162 -8.81 3.76 14.40
CA LEU A 162 -8.10 4.20 13.18
C LEU A 162 -8.86 5.29 12.45
N ARG A 163 -10.19 5.16 12.32
CA ARG A 163 -11.04 6.21 11.73
C ARG A 163 -10.91 7.53 12.48
N ALA A 164 -10.99 7.48 13.81
CA ALA A 164 -10.85 8.67 14.65
C ALA A 164 -9.44 9.30 14.50
N ARG A 165 -8.39 8.48 14.43
CA ARG A 165 -7.02 8.94 14.23
C ARG A 165 -6.82 9.58 12.86
N LEU A 166 -7.30 8.93 11.78
CA LEU A 166 -7.21 9.48 10.43
C LEU A 166 -7.95 10.81 10.31
N LYS A 167 -9.16 10.92 10.87
CA LYS A 167 -9.90 12.18 10.91
C LYS A 167 -9.07 13.29 11.53
N LYS A 168 -8.40 13.04 12.66
CA LYS A 168 -7.53 14.02 13.32
C LYS A 168 -6.30 14.37 12.47
N LEU A 169 -5.66 13.40 11.83
CA LEU A 169 -4.49 13.63 10.98
C LEU A 169 -4.85 14.47 9.74
N CYS A 170 -5.98 14.18 9.12
CA CYS A 170 -6.47 14.95 7.97
C CYS A 170 -6.87 16.39 8.37
N ALA A 171 -7.50 16.58 9.55
CA ALA A 171 -7.91 17.90 10.03
C ALA A 171 -6.71 18.80 10.36
N ARG A 172 -5.74 18.30 11.14
CA ARG A 172 -4.53 19.07 11.50
C ARG A 172 -3.77 19.62 10.31
N ARG A 173 -3.77 18.89 9.21
CA ARG A 173 -3.04 19.30 8.00
C ARG A 173 -3.82 20.31 7.18
N TRP A 174 -5.14 20.35 7.33
CA TRP A 174 -5.98 21.41 6.79
C TRP A 174 -5.70 22.74 7.48
N GLU A 175 -5.68 22.74 8.80
CA GLU A 175 -5.41 23.92 9.63
C GLU A 175 -4.00 24.48 9.36
N ALA A 176 -2.98 23.64 9.34
CA ALA A 176 -1.59 24.06 9.12
C ALA A 176 -1.30 24.71 7.76
N ARG A 177 -2.13 24.45 6.73
CA ARG A 177 -1.99 25.08 5.40
C ARG A 177 -2.78 26.38 5.26
N HIS A 178 -3.81 26.58 6.07
CA HIS A 178 -4.71 27.73 5.97
C HIS A 178 -4.45 28.79 7.04
N GLU A 179 -3.53 28.49 7.99
CA GLU A 179 -3.09 29.42 9.05
C GLU A 179 -1.77 30.14 8.73
N THR A 180 -1.21 29.99 7.53
CA THR A 180 -0.08 30.82 7.09
C THR A 180 -0.66 32.11 6.49
N PRO A 181 -0.40 33.28 7.15
CA PRO A 181 -0.84 34.60 6.69
C PRO A 181 -0.14 35.02 5.40
#